data_02eac4c2ed0707309ab45a1d543ea508
#
_entry.id   02eac4c2ed0707309ab45a1d543ea508
#
_cell.length_a   1.000
_cell.length_b   1.000
_cell.length_c   1.000
_cell.angle_alpha   90.00
_cell.angle_beta   90.00
_cell.angle_gamma   90.00
#
_symmetry.space_group_name_H-M   'P 1'
#
loop_
_entity.id
_entity.type
_entity.pdbx_description
1 polymer ?
#
loop_
_entity_poly.entity_id
_entity_poly.type
_entity_poly.pdbx_seq_one_letter_code
_entity_poly.pdbx_strand_id
1 'polypeptide(L)'
;MQTALFFLVTICTITCTLGDVNLSSCLTSNGVSNFTALSTSSDSDYHRLLYVSMQNQIFTRPKYPRPSMIILPQSKEELAASVVCSNRGLWTIRLRSGGHSYEGLSYVADTPFVVIDLMNLNRISIDLESKTAWVESGATLGEIYCAISEASDTLGFSGGYCPTVGSGGHISGGGFGMMSRKYGLAADNVIDALIVDANGAVLDRSSMGEDVFWAIRGGGGGVWGAIYAWKLQLLPVPKQVTVFKLMKNFDNIEEASKMLHKWQVVAPALEDDFTLSVLAGADTNGIWFSFLGLYLGPKELAISSVDQNFPELNLVMEDCKEMSWVESFAHLAGLNSVEEMNNRFLKYDDRAFKTKVDFVKEPIPLEGIKGALTMLTKELRGFMAFNGQGGLMSRISSDSTPFPHRKGTLMMMEYIVAWDRDEDAKSYEFIGWLHGFYNYMGQFLPSDPRIAYVNHVDLDLGRLDWTNSTIASNAIEIARTWGEKYFLSNYERLVRAKTLIDPKNVFHHPQSIPPMPQDDLRPNGIWRTEEMFFLE
;
A
#
# COMPACT_ATOMS: atom_id res chain seq x y z
N MET A 1 9.41 49.12 -2.28
CA MET A 1 9.40 47.65 -2.53
C MET A 1 9.46 46.80 -1.26
N GLN A 2 10.21 47.19 -0.23
CA GLN A 2 10.29 46.39 1.03
C GLN A 2 9.01 46.40 1.86
N THR A 3 8.22 47.48 1.84
CA THR A 3 6.96 47.59 2.61
C THR A 3 5.81 46.73 2.05
N ALA A 4 5.76 46.47 0.76
CA ALA A 4 4.74 45.62 0.16
C ALA A 4 4.98 44.11 0.43
N LEU A 5 6.27 43.69 0.53
CA LEU A 5 6.63 42.32 0.83
C LEU A 5 6.30 41.94 2.30
N PHE A 6 6.49 42.88 3.22
CA PHE A 6 6.16 42.70 4.64
C PHE A 6 4.63 42.55 4.87
N PHE A 7 3.81 43.28 4.09
CA PHE A 7 2.35 43.14 4.18
C PHE A 7 1.84 41.80 3.62
N LEU A 8 2.43 41.28 2.56
CA LEU A 8 2.04 39.98 2.00
C LEU A 8 2.42 38.81 2.94
N VAL A 9 3.59 38.86 3.56
CA VAL A 9 4.02 37.83 4.52
C VAL A 9 3.16 37.86 5.79
N THR A 10 2.77 39.03 6.25
CA THR A 10 1.90 39.19 7.44
C THR A 10 0.46 38.71 7.17
N ILE A 11 -0.08 38.91 5.97
CA ILE A 11 -1.41 38.42 5.58
C ILE A 11 -1.40 36.89 5.45
N CYS A 12 -0.32 36.29 4.91
CA CYS A 12 -0.22 34.84 4.78
C CYS A 12 -0.11 34.13 6.15
N THR A 13 0.63 34.73 7.10
CA THR A 13 0.74 34.17 8.46
C THR A 13 -0.56 34.33 9.28
N ILE A 14 -1.30 35.44 9.07
CA ILE A 14 -2.58 35.68 9.77
C ILE A 14 -3.67 34.73 9.27
N THR A 15 -3.70 34.39 7.97
CA THR A 15 -4.67 33.41 7.43
C THR A 15 -4.42 32.01 7.91
N CYS A 16 -3.15 31.57 8.08
CA CYS A 16 -2.83 30.26 8.63
C CYS A 16 -3.27 30.13 10.09
N THR A 17 -2.99 31.15 10.92
CA THR A 17 -3.36 31.13 12.34
C THR A 17 -4.87 31.21 12.58
N LEU A 18 -5.60 31.94 11.74
CA LEU A 18 -7.08 32.05 11.84
C LEU A 18 -7.75 30.71 11.43
N GLY A 19 -7.19 29.98 10.46
CA GLY A 19 -7.67 28.65 10.07
C GLY A 19 -7.50 27.64 11.21
N ASP A 20 -6.34 27.63 11.86
CA ASP A 20 -6.03 26.69 12.96
C ASP A 20 -6.94 26.91 14.18
N VAL A 21 -7.19 28.17 14.57
CA VAL A 21 -8.10 28.50 15.68
C VAL A 21 -9.52 28.03 15.37
N ASN A 22 -9.98 28.19 14.11
CA ASN A 22 -11.32 27.77 13.71
C ASN A 22 -11.44 26.24 13.71
N LEU A 23 -10.41 25.50 13.24
CA LEU A 23 -10.38 24.04 13.23
C LEU A 23 -10.40 23.48 14.66
N SER A 24 -9.52 23.95 15.54
CA SER A 24 -9.46 23.52 16.95
C SER A 24 -10.80 23.75 17.66
N SER A 25 -11.42 24.91 17.45
CA SER A 25 -12.73 25.23 18.03
C SER A 25 -13.81 24.28 17.51
N CYS A 26 -13.83 23.99 16.21
CA CYS A 26 -14.76 23.04 15.61
C CYS A 26 -14.58 21.65 16.21
N LEU A 27 -13.34 21.14 16.28
CA LEU A 27 -13.03 19.83 16.84
C LEU A 27 -13.50 19.72 18.29
N THR A 28 -13.12 20.68 19.15
CA THR A 28 -13.49 20.67 20.57
C THR A 28 -15.01 20.75 20.76
N SER A 29 -15.71 21.58 19.98
CA SER A 29 -17.18 21.71 20.05
C SER A 29 -17.91 20.44 19.61
N ASN A 30 -17.27 19.57 18.84
CA ASN A 30 -17.79 18.28 18.41
C ASN A 30 -17.20 17.09 19.18
N GLY A 31 -16.58 17.33 20.34
CA GLY A 31 -16.11 16.29 21.26
C GLY A 31 -14.73 15.72 20.93
N VAL A 32 -14.05 16.20 19.89
CA VAL A 32 -12.68 15.75 19.57
C VAL A 32 -11.70 16.56 20.40
N SER A 33 -11.02 15.89 21.33
CA SER A 33 -10.04 16.53 22.23
C SER A 33 -8.59 16.09 21.98
N ASN A 34 -8.39 14.96 21.29
CA ASN A 34 -7.07 14.40 21.03
C ASN A 34 -6.52 14.89 19.69
N PHE A 35 -5.86 16.02 19.70
CA PHE A 35 -5.15 16.59 18.55
C PHE A 35 -3.95 17.42 19.02
N THR A 36 -2.97 17.58 18.14
CA THR A 36 -1.81 18.44 18.36
C THR A 36 -1.57 19.32 17.13
N ALA A 37 -1.35 20.62 17.35
CA ALA A 37 -1.08 21.58 16.28
C ALA A 37 0.41 21.85 16.14
N LEU A 38 0.87 22.19 14.93
CA LEU A 38 2.20 22.69 14.70
C LEU A 38 2.35 24.04 15.41
N SER A 39 3.15 24.08 16.48
CA SER A 39 3.48 25.32 17.17
C SER A 39 4.89 25.77 16.83
N THR A 40 5.17 27.07 17.05
CA THR A 40 6.51 27.66 16.89
C THR A 40 7.47 27.26 18.00
N SER A 41 6.98 26.68 19.09
CA SER A 41 7.78 26.07 20.15
C SER A 41 8.12 24.63 19.76
N SER A 42 9.29 24.13 20.19
CA SER A 42 9.77 22.77 19.99
C SER A 42 8.85 21.74 20.70
N ASP A 43 7.64 21.55 20.18
CA ASP A 43 6.68 20.58 20.70
C ASP A 43 7.18 19.17 20.39
N SER A 44 7.77 18.53 21.40
CA SER A 44 8.32 17.19 21.30
C SER A 44 7.24 16.16 20.93
N ASP A 45 6.00 16.35 21.39
CA ASP A 45 4.88 15.43 21.13
C ASP A 45 4.37 15.51 19.70
N TYR A 46 4.25 16.71 19.13
CA TYR A 46 3.92 16.86 17.72
C TYR A 46 4.93 16.14 16.82
N HIS A 47 6.23 16.40 17.02
CA HIS A 47 7.28 15.78 16.22
C HIS A 47 7.34 14.26 16.43
N ARG A 48 7.17 13.79 17.66
CA ARG A 48 7.11 12.36 17.96
C ARG A 48 5.95 11.71 17.20
N LEU A 49 4.74 12.26 17.26
CA LEU A 49 3.56 11.75 16.55
C LEU A 49 3.74 11.82 15.03
N LEU A 50 4.35 12.89 14.53
CA LEU A 50 4.57 13.03 13.09
C LEU A 50 5.48 11.93 12.54
N TYR A 51 6.61 11.66 13.22
CA TYR A 51 7.67 10.80 12.68
C TYR A 51 7.55 9.34 13.08
N VAL A 52 6.79 9.00 14.12
CA VAL A 52 6.77 7.67 14.72
C VAL A 52 6.42 6.55 13.74
N SER A 53 5.53 6.81 12.78
CA SER A 53 5.08 5.82 11.80
C SER A 53 5.57 6.08 10.37
N MET A 54 6.43 7.10 10.14
CA MET A 54 7.02 7.32 8.82
C MET A 54 8.08 6.25 8.53
N GLN A 55 7.78 5.33 7.61
CA GLN A 55 8.74 4.28 7.23
C GLN A 55 9.75 4.77 6.20
N ASN A 56 9.35 5.57 5.20
CA ASN A 56 10.30 6.15 4.27
C ASN A 56 10.92 7.43 4.86
N GLN A 57 12.18 7.32 5.28
CA GLN A 57 12.87 8.39 6.00
C GLN A 57 13.18 9.63 5.15
N ILE A 58 13.03 9.58 3.82
CA ILE A 58 13.20 10.77 2.97
C ILE A 58 12.25 11.89 3.39
N PHE A 59 11.03 11.56 3.84
CA PHE A 59 10.00 12.52 4.22
C PHE A 59 10.19 13.14 5.61
N THR A 60 11.18 12.68 6.38
CA THR A 60 11.57 13.34 7.64
C THR A 60 12.43 14.59 7.40
N ARG A 61 12.88 14.83 6.17
CA ARG A 61 13.75 15.95 5.82
C ARG A 61 13.00 17.28 5.91
N PRO A 62 13.67 18.39 6.29
CA PRO A 62 13.04 19.72 6.47
C PRO A 62 12.35 20.28 5.22
N LYS A 63 12.78 19.85 4.03
CA LYS A 63 12.21 20.31 2.75
C LYS A 63 10.75 19.90 2.52
N TYR A 64 10.26 18.88 3.22
CA TYR A 64 8.88 18.41 3.06
C TYR A 64 7.93 19.18 3.97
N PRO A 65 6.75 19.61 3.45
CA PRO A 65 5.73 20.30 4.24
C PRO A 65 5.28 19.46 5.45
N ARG A 66 4.89 20.16 6.52
CA ARG A 66 4.37 19.57 7.75
C ARG A 66 2.87 19.83 7.89
N PRO A 67 2.10 18.89 8.45
CA PRO A 67 0.68 19.16 8.73
C PRO A 67 0.52 20.27 9.76
N SER A 68 -0.47 21.14 9.54
CA SER A 68 -0.82 22.15 10.54
C SER A 68 -1.34 21.51 11.83
N MET A 69 -1.94 20.32 11.72
CA MET A 69 -2.49 19.58 12.87
C MET A 69 -2.44 18.08 12.60
N ILE A 70 -2.23 17.31 13.67
CA ILE A 70 -2.43 15.85 13.71
C ILE A 70 -3.61 15.59 14.64
N ILE A 71 -4.67 14.99 14.11
CA ILE A 71 -5.93 14.68 14.82
C ILE A 71 -5.97 13.17 15.04
N LEU A 72 -6.23 12.72 16.28
CA LEU A 72 -6.20 11.31 16.69
C LEU A 72 -7.58 10.89 17.22
N PRO A 73 -8.56 10.63 16.34
CA PRO A 73 -9.90 10.23 16.78
C PRO A 73 -9.86 8.89 17.53
N GLN A 74 -10.75 8.76 18.56
CA GLN A 74 -10.85 7.57 19.42
C GLN A 74 -12.16 6.79 19.20
N SER A 75 -13.06 7.34 18.38
CA SER A 75 -14.32 6.70 18.02
C SER A 75 -14.73 7.06 16.58
N LYS A 76 -15.74 6.39 16.05
CA LYS A 76 -16.28 6.71 14.71
C LYS A 76 -16.93 8.09 14.67
N GLU A 77 -17.53 8.54 15.78
CA GLU A 77 -18.12 9.87 15.94
C GLU A 77 -17.04 10.95 15.90
N GLU A 78 -15.93 10.75 16.60
CA GLU A 78 -14.78 11.65 16.54
C GLU A 78 -14.11 11.65 15.16
N LEU A 79 -14.06 10.50 14.47
CA LEU A 79 -13.56 10.43 13.09
C LEU A 79 -14.46 11.24 12.15
N ALA A 80 -15.79 11.09 12.27
CA ALA A 80 -16.76 11.86 11.49
C ALA A 80 -16.63 13.37 11.75
N ALA A 81 -16.53 13.77 13.01
CA ALA A 81 -16.31 15.16 13.40
C ALA A 81 -14.99 15.72 12.85
N SER A 82 -13.92 14.92 12.89
CA SER A 82 -12.60 15.29 12.34
C SER A 82 -12.65 15.56 10.84
N VAL A 83 -13.35 14.71 10.08
CA VAL A 83 -13.56 14.90 8.63
C VAL A 83 -14.37 16.16 8.36
N VAL A 84 -15.51 16.33 9.04
CA VAL A 84 -16.40 17.48 8.83
C VAL A 84 -15.72 18.81 9.18
N CYS A 85 -15.02 18.87 10.31
CA CYS A 85 -14.31 20.09 10.72
C CYS A 85 -13.17 20.44 9.76
N SER A 86 -12.42 19.45 9.30
CA SER A 86 -11.33 19.66 8.33
C SER A 86 -11.87 20.13 6.97
N ASN A 87 -12.95 19.50 6.49
CA ASN A 87 -13.61 19.88 5.23
C ASN A 87 -14.20 21.31 5.29
N ARG A 88 -14.89 21.66 6.37
CA ARG A 88 -15.42 23.02 6.58
C ARG A 88 -14.32 24.09 6.65
N GLY A 89 -13.17 23.74 7.20
CA GLY A 89 -11.99 24.61 7.26
C GLY A 89 -11.21 24.66 5.95
N LEU A 90 -11.64 23.94 4.91
CA LEU A 90 -10.96 23.82 3.60
C LEU A 90 -9.53 23.26 3.72
N TRP A 91 -9.27 22.43 4.73
CA TRP A 91 -8.00 21.76 4.89
C TRP A 91 -7.91 20.56 3.96
N THR A 92 -6.77 20.37 3.30
CA THR A 92 -6.47 19.11 2.65
C THR A 92 -6.33 18.02 3.71
N ILE A 93 -7.07 16.93 3.55
CA ILE A 93 -7.08 15.81 4.50
C ILE A 93 -6.07 14.75 4.06
N ARG A 94 -5.20 14.32 4.98
CA ARG A 94 -4.38 13.13 4.86
C ARG A 94 -4.83 12.11 5.89
N LEU A 95 -5.15 10.91 5.44
CA LEU A 95 -5.50 9.79 6.33
C LEU A 95 -4.26 8.93 6.56
N ARG A 96 -3.93 8.65 7.83
CA ARG A 96 -2.79 7.83 8.20
C ARG A 96 -3.25 6.66 9.05
N SER A 97 -3.02 5.43 8.58
CA SER A 97 -3.19 4.19 9.33
C SER A 97 -1.82 3.73 9.85
N GLY A 98 -1.04 2.96 9.08
CA GLY A 98 0.30 2.52 9.45
C GLY A 98 1.46 3.42 8.99
N GLY A 99 1.22 4.45 8.17
CA GLY A 99 2.26 5.37 7.71
C GLY A 99 3.25 4.79 6.69
N HIS A 100 2.88 3.73 5.97
CA HIS A 100 3.74 3.02 5.01
C HIS A 100 3.70 3.57 3.57
N SER A 101 3.08 4.73 3.32
CA SER A 101 3.06 5.30 1.98
C SER A 101 4.49 5.54 1.45
N TYR A 102 4.83 4.92 0.34
CA TYR A 102 6.14 5.03 -0.30
C TYR A 102 6.44 6.46 -0.78
N GLU A 103 5.41 7.20 -1.20
CA GLU A 103 5.49 8.59 -1.66
C GLU A 103 4.96 9.61 -0.63
N GLY A 104 4.83 9.20 0.63
CA GLY A 104 4.45 10.10 1.73
C GLY A 104 2.99 10.59 1.71
N LEU A 105 2.12 10.03 0.88
CA LEU A 105 0.77 10.54 0.64
C LEU A 105 -0.17 10.50 1.86
N SER A 106 0.20 9.80 2.92
CA SER A 106 -0.55 9.77 4.19
C SER A 106 -0.10 10.83 5.20
N TYR A 107 0.95 11.62 4.91
CA TYR A 107 1.50 12.60 5.85
C TYR A 107 2.24 13.78 5.19
N VAL A 108 2.16 13.93 3.85
CA VAL A 108 2.67 15.08 3.10
C VAL A 108 1.61 15.59 2.14
N ALA A 109 1.52 16.91 1.96
CA ALA A 109 0.76 17.57 0.91
C ALA A 109 1.44 18.86 0.47
N ASP A 110 1.16 19.31 -0.76
CA ASP A 110 1.68 20.57 -1.31
C ASP A 110 0.87 21.80 -0.89
N THR A 111 -0.33 21.57 -0.33
CA THR A 111 -1.24 22.60 0.21
C THR A 111 -1.26 22.56 1.73
N PRO A 112 -1.76 23.58 2.44
CA PRO A 112 -2.04 23.50 3.87
C PRO A 112 -2.93 22.28 4.18
N PHE A 113 -2.52 21.43 5.11
CA PHE A 113 -3.17 20.14 5.36
C PHE A 113 -3.18 19.75 6.83
N VAL A 114 -4.03 18.78 7.13
CA VAL A 114 -4.09 18.08 8.41
C VAL A 114 -3.91 16.59 8.20
N VAL A 115 -3.37 15.92 9.21
CA VAL A 115 -3.35 14.45 9.26
C VAL A 115 -4.42 14.00 10.24
N ILE A 116 -5.36 13.18 9.78
CA ILE A 116 -6.25 12.40 10.65
C ILE A 116 -5.58 11.03 10.80
N ASP A 117 -5.02 10.80 11.96
CA ASP A 117 -4.28 9.58 12.28
C ASP A 117 -5.19 8.58 12.99
N LEU A 118 -5.36 7.43 12.37
CA LEU A 118 -6.29 6.40 12.81
C LEU A 118 -5.71 5.47 13.90
N MET A 119 -4.49 5.74 14.40
CA MET A 119 -3.78 4.80 15.29
C MET A 119 -4.55 4.38 16.54
N ASN A 120 -5.45 5.24 17.04
CA ASN A 120 -6.29 4.93 18.21
C ASN A 120 -7.56 4.14 17.84
N LEU A 121 -7.88 4.02 16.56
CA LEU A 121 -8.97 3.20 16.03
C LEU A 121 -8.38 1.83 15.64
N ASN A 122 -8.03 1.03 16.64
CA ASN A 122 -7.32 -0.24 16.45
C ASN A 122 -7.99 -1.44 17.16
N ARG A 123 -9.27 -1.32 17.52
CA ARG A 123 -10.00 -2.44 18.11
C ARG A 123 -10.20 -3.56 17.11
N ILE A 124 -10.06 -4.80 17.61
CA ILE A 124 -10.26 -6.02 16.86
C ILE A 124 -11.25 -6.87 17.64
N SER A 125 -12.37 -7.22 16.99
CA SER A 125 -13.42 -8.06 17.59
C SER A 125 -13.64 -9.30 16.73
N ILE A 126 -13.32 -10.48 17.28
CA ILE A 126 -13.36 -11.77 16.58
C ILE A 126 -14.64 -12.51 16.98
N ASP A 127 -15.35 -13.00 15.99
CA ASP A 127 -16.48 -13.92 16.11
C ASP A 127 -16.05 -15.28 15.54
N LEU A 128 -15.81 -16.23 16.45
CA LEU A 128 -15.41 -17.59 16.08
C LEU A 128 -16.54 -18.42 15.47
N GLU A 129 -17.80 -18.12 15.79
CA GLU A 129 -18.93 -18.85 15.25
C GLU A 129 -19.10 -18.56 13.76
N SER A 130 -19.12 -17.28 13.39
CA SER A 130 -19.19 -16.86 11.98
C SER A 130 -17.82 -16.87 11.29
N LYS A 131 -16.72 -17.07 12.03
CA LYS A 131 -15.33 -16.97 11.56
C LYS A 131 -15.07 -15.62 10.88
N THR A 132 -15.48 -14.55 11.53
CA THR A 132 -15.29 -13.19 11.03
C THR A 132 -14.62 -12.31 12.08
N ALA A 133 -14.06 -11.18 11.65
CA ALA A 133 -13.53 -10.16 12.54
C ALA A 133 -13.94 -8.76 12.08
N TRP A 134 -14.40 -7.92 13.00
CA TRP A 134 -14.38 -6.48 12.81
C TRP A 134 -13.05 -5.92 13.26
N VAL A 135 -12.40 -5.17 12.37
CA VAL A 135 -11.07 -4.60 12.56
C VAL A 135 -11.13 -3.11 12.25
N GLU A 136 -10.89 -2.26 13.24
CA GLU A 136 -10.76 -0.82 13.02
C GLU A 136 -9.52 -0.52 12.16
N SER A 137 -9.64 0.44 11.24
CA SER A 137 -8.67 0.62 10.15
C SER A 137 -7.30 1.20 10.57
N GLY A 138 -7.18 1.64 11.81
CA GLY A 138 -5.91 2.00 12.42
C GLY A 138 -5.13 0.81 12.96
N ALA A 139 -5.74 -0.39 13.07
CA ALA A 139 -5.03 -1.61 13.45
C ALA A 139 -3.98 -1.97 12.40
N THR A 140 -2.81 -2.41 12.88
CA THR A 140 -1.73 -2.92 12.03
C THR A 140 -1.92 -4.41 11.74
N LEU A 141 -1.24 -4.93 10.71
CA LEU A 141 -1.29 -6.35 10.39
C LEU A 141 -0.81 -7.23 11.55
N GLY A 142 0.24 -6.78 12.27
CA GLY A 142 0.74 -7.49 13.44
C GLY A 142 -0.30 -7.60 14.54
N GLU A 143 -0.98 -6.48 14.89
CA GLU A 143 -2.07 -6.47 15.87
C GLU A 143 -3.21 -7.42 15.45
N ILE A 144 -3.55 -7.46 14.15
CA ILE A 144 -4.59 -8.37 13.62
C ILE A 144 -4.15 -9.83 13.76
N TYR A 145 -2.92 -10.15 13.38
CA TYR A 145 -2.41 -11.52 13.42
C TYR A 145 -2.32 -12.05 14.86
N CYS A 146 -1.83 -11.23 15.79
CA CYS A 146 -1.80 -11.57 17.21
C CYS A 146 -3.22 -11.84 17.76
N ALA A 147 -4.17 -10.94 17.51
CA ALA A 147 -5.53 -11.10 17.99
C ALA A 147 -6.20 -12.37 17.43
N ILE A 148 -6.00 -12.70 16.14
CA ILE A 148 -6.54 -13.93 15.55
C ILE A 148 -5.88 -15.16 16.17
N SER A 149 -4.57 -15.17 16.36
CA SER A 149 -3.84 -16.32 16.91
C SER A 149 -4.17 -16.58 18.38
N GLU A 150 -4.46 -15.53 19.16
CA GLU A 150 -4.94 -15.64 20.53
C GLU A 150 -6.35 -16.28 20.60
N ALA A 151 -7.18 -16.02 19.59
CA ALA A 151 -8.54 -16.54 19.52
C ALA A 151 -8.62 -17.97 18.93
N SER A 152 -7.72 -18.33 17.99
CA SER A 152 -7.76 -19.63 17.28
C SER A 152 -6.40 -19.98 16.69
N ASP A 153 -6.02 -21.27 16.83
CA ASP A 153 -4.83 -21.87 16.23
C ASP A 153 -5.04 -22.40 14.79
N THR A 154 -6.26 -22.26 14.26
CA THR A 154 -6.66 -22.77 12.93
C THR A 154 -7.32 -21.73 12.04
N LEU A 155 -7.33 -20.49 12.46
CA LEU A 155 -7.81 -19.36 11.68
C LEU A 155 -6.67 -18.37 11.42
N GLY A 156 -6.69 -17.74 10.23
CA GLY A 156 -5.72 -16.75 9.80
C GLY A 156 -6.35 -15.66 8.93
N PHE A 157 -5.52 -14.78 8.40
CA PHE A 157 -5.92 -13.71 7.49
C PHE A 157 -4.87 -13.53 6.38
N SER A 158 -5.33 -13.38 5.12
CA SER A 158 -4.45 -13.16 3.97
C SER A 158 -4.02 -11.70 3.89
N GLY A 159 -2.79 -11.40 4.29
CA GLY A 159 -2.18 -10.08 4.20
C GLY A 159 -0.66 -10.16 4.14
N GLY A 160 0.01 -9.02 4.09
CA GLY A 160 1.47 -8.93 4.09
C GLY A 160 2.09 -9.36 5.41
N TYR A 161 3.37 -9.72 5.40
CA TYR A 161 4.07 -10.15 6.63
C TYR A 161 4.74 -9.00 7.40
N CYS A 162 4.74 -7.77 6.91
CA CYS A 162 5.27 -6.61 7.64
C CYS A 162 4.25 -6.13 8.69
N PRO A 163 4.49 -6.34 10.01
CA PRO A 163 3.47 -6.15 11.04
C PRO A 163 3.06 -4.71 11.28
N THR A 164 3.88 -3.71 10.94
CA THR A 164 3.56 -2.29 11.17
C THR A 164 2.72 -1.67 10.05
N VAL A 165 2.44 -2.40 8.98
CA VAL A 165 1.55 -1.96 7.90
C VAL A 165 0.12 -1.85 8.43
N GLY A 166 -0.51 -0.69 8.24
CA GLY A 166 -1.88 -0.46 8.69
C GLY A 166 -2.91 -1.08 7.76
N SER A 167 -3.94 -1.71 8.35
CA SER A 167 -5.02 -2.36 7.61
C SER A 167 -5.78 -1.41 6.70
N GLY A 168 -5.97 -0.14 7.10
CA GLY A 168 -6.67 0.86 6.32
C GLY A 168 -6.07 1.07 4.94
N GLY A 169 -4.74 1.28 4.85
CA GLY A 169 -4.04 1.43 3.56
C GLY A 169 -3.88 0.11 2.82
N HIS A 170 -3.47 -0.94 3.53
CA HIS A 170 -3.17 -2.25 2.94
C HIS A 170 -4.36 -2.84 2.18
N ILE A 171 -5.52 -2.92 2.84
CA ILE A 171 -6.75 -3.48 2.26
C ILE A 171 -7.29 -2.58 1.15
N SER A 172 -7.25 -1.25 1.33
CA SER A 172 -7.75 -0.30 0.33
C SER A 172 -7.05 -0.39 -1.03
N GLY A 173 -5.82 -0.87 -1.10
CA GLY A 173 -5.12 -1.09 -2.37
C GLY A 173 -5.05 -2.57 -2.80
N GLY A 174 -5.79 -3.45 -2.12
CA GLY A 174 -5.83 -4.89 -2.41
C GLY A 174 -5.19 -5.74 -1.32
N GLY A 175 -3.96 -5.48 -0.93
CA GLY A 175 -3.30 -6.19 0.17
C GLY A 175 -2.76 -7.56 -0.21
N PHE A 176 -1.66 -7.60 -0.99
CA PHE A 176 -0.95 -8.82 -1.34
C PHE A 176 -0.09 -9.33 -0.16
N GLY A 177 0.03 -10.66 -0.03
CA GLY A 177 0.85 -11.30 0.98
C GLY A 177 1.12 -12.77 0.74
N MET A 178 1.77 -13.43 1.70
CA MET A 178 2.28 -14.81 1.58
C MET A 178 1.18 -15.86 1.44
N MET A 179 -0.06 -15.57 1.83
CA MET A 179 -1.19 -16.50 1.66
C MET A 179 -2.09 -16.15 0.46
N SER A 180 -1.74 -15.13 -0.35
CA SER A 180 -2.59 -14.68 -1.45
C SER A 180 -2.78 -15.73 -2.54
N ARG A 181 -1.83 -16.60 -2.76
CA ARG A 181 -1.94 -17.70 -3.71
C ARG A 181 -3.06 -18.68 -3.35
N LYS A 182 -3.26 -18.92 -2.04
CA LYS A 182 -4.29 -19.82 -1.52
C LYS A 182 -5.64 -19.13 -1.33
N TYR A 183 -5.64 -17.87 -0.84
CA TYR A 183 -6.85 -17.24 -0.32
C TYR A 183 -7.20 -15.90 -0.99
N GLY A 184 -6.46 -15.49 -2.03
CA GLY A 184 -6.63 -14.17 -2.65
C GLY A 184 -5.99 -13.06 -1.79
N LEU A 185 -6.24 -11.83 -2.19
CA LEU A 185 -5.79 -10.63 -1.48
C LEU A 185 -6.54 -10.45 -0.15
N ALA A 186 -6.03 -9.59 0.72
CA ALA A 186 -6.76 -9.12 1.90
C ALA A 186 -8.15 -8.57 1.53
N ALA A 187 -8.24 -7.78 0.46
CA ALA A 187 -9.47 -7.18 -0.05
C ALA A 187 -10.49 -8.20 -0.58
N ASP A 188 -10.04 -9.35 -1.08
CA ASP A 188 -10.93 -10.44 -1.53
C ASP A 188 -11.69 -11.07 -0.35
N ASN A 189 -11.14 -10.92 0.86
CA ASN A 189 -11.69 -11.48 2.11
C ASN A 189 -12.41 -10.44 2.97
N VAL A 190 -12.74 -9.27 2.41
CA VAL A 190 -13.57 -8.25 3.07
C VAL A 190 -15.04 -8.48 2.71
N ILE A 191 -15.89 -8.67 3.73
CA ILE A 191 -17.33 -8.95 3.55
C ILE A 191 -18.21 -7.75 3.85
N ASP A 192 -17.72 -6.77 4.63
CA ASP A 192 -18.39 -5.51 4.93
C ASP A 192 -17.34 -4.45 5.34
N ALA A 193 -17.73 -3.17 5.39
CA ALA A 193 -16.90 -2.08 5.87
C ALA A 193 -17.75 -0.95 6.42
N LEU A 194 -17.17 -0.14 7.32
CA LEU A 194 -17.73 1.14 7.74
C LEU A 194 -16.83 2.26 7.23
N ILE A 195 -17.39 3.19 6.45
CA ILE A 195 -16.69 4.36 5.91
C ILE A 195 -17.37 5.65 6.38
N VAL A 196 -16.56 6.64 6.68
CA VAL A 196 -17.02 8.02 6.93
C VAL A 196 -16.83 8.81 5.63
N ASP A 197 -17.94 9.32 5.08
CA ASP A 197 -17.93 10.15 3.87
C ASP A 197 -17.48 11.59 4.14
N ALA A 198 -17.41 12.41 3.09
CA ALA A 198 -17.02 13.82 3.17
C ALA A 198 -17.98 14.72 4.00
N ASN A 199 -19.20 14.25 4.28
CA ASN A 199 -20.22 14.93 5.08
C ASN A 199 -20.26 14.43 6.52
N GLY A 200 -19.44 13.42 6.87
CA GLY A 200 -19.42 12.80 8.19
C GLY A 200 -20.46 11.69 8.37
N ALA A 201 -21.16 11.27 7.31
CA ALA A 201 -22.06 10.12 7.40
C ALA A 201 -21.26 8.81 7.49
N VAL A 202 -21.68 7.94 8.40
CA VAL A 202 -21.12 6.59 8.54
C VAL A 202 -21.93 5.63 7.69
N LEU A 203 -21.32 5.01 6.70
CA LEU A 203 -21.95 4.14 5.74
C LEU A 203 -21.39 2.72 5.87
N ASP A 204 -22.28 1.72 5.95
CA ASP A 204 -21.97 0.31 5.80
C ASP A 204 -22.08 -0.11 4.31
N ARG A 205 -21.79 -1.38 3.99
CA ARG A 205 -21.89 -1.90 2.62
C ARG A 205 -23.25 -1.62 1.99
N SER A 206 -24.33 -1.81 2.74
CA SER A 206 -25.69 -1.62 2.26
C SER A 206 -25.98 -0.17 1.88
N SER A 207 -25.55 0.77 2.71
CA SER A 207 -25.79 2.21 2.55
C SER A 207 -24.83 2.91 1.61
N MET A 208 -23.56 2.42 1.49
CA MET A 208 -22.62 2.95 0.50
C MET A 208 -22.86 2.43 -0.92
N GLY A 209 -23.53 1.29 -1.07
CA GLY A 209 -23.80 0.64 -2.34
C GLY A 209 -22.61 -0.18 -2.89
N GLU A 210 -22.91 -1.09 -3.83
CA GLU A 210 -21.95 -2.09 -4.31
C GLU A 210 -20.75 -1.48 -5.06
N ASP A 211 -20.93 -0.39 -5.81
CA ASP A 211 -19.82 0.22 -6.56
C ASP A 211 -18.81 0.90 -5.63
N VAL A 212 -19.27 1.56 -4.57
CA VAL A 212 -18.38 2.16 -3.56
C VAL A 212 -17.73 1.06 -2.73
N PHE A 213 -18.49 0.03 -2.29
CA PHE A 213 -17.93 -1.11 -1.58
C PHE A 213 -16.89 -1.87 -2.42
N TRP A 214 -17.11 -1.97 -3.73
CA TRP A 214 -16.11 -2.51 -4.65
C TRP A 214 -14.87 -1.61 -4.71
N ALA A 215 -15.05 -0.29 -4.88
CA ALA A 215 -13.96 0.68 -5.04
C ALA A 215 -13.00 0.72 -3.85
N ILE A 216 -13.51 0.69 -2.62
CA ILE A 216 -12.69 0.75 -1.41
C ILE A 216 -11.82 -0.49 -1.19
N ARG A 217 -12.12 -1.62 -1.86
CA ARG A 217 -11.42 -2.90 -1.74
C ARG A 217 -10.37 -3.12 -2.82
N GLY A 218 -9.53 -2.11 -3.08
CA GLY A 218 -8.44 -2.19 -4.04
C GLY A 218 -8.20 -0.93 -4.87
N GLY A 219 -9.06 0.08 -4.77
CA GLY A 219 -8.96 1.33 -5.53
C GLY A 219 -8.02 2.39 -4.94
N GLY A 220 -7.25 2.01 -3.91
CA GLY A 220 -6.29 2.88 -3.24
C GLY A 220 -6.82 3.50 -1.94
N GLY A 221 -5.93 3.79 -1.00
CA GLY A 221 -6.27 4.34 0.30
C GLY A 221 -6.37 5.88 0.32
N GLY A 222 -7.22 6.40 1.20
CA GLY A 222 -7.31 7.83 1.49
C GLY A 222 -8.00 8.68 0.42
N VAL A 223 -8.76 8.07 -0.51
CA VAL A 223 -9.38 8.77 -1.65
C VAL A 223 -10.89 8.59 -1.76
N TRP A 224 -11.50 7.70 -0.98
CA TRP A 224 -12.93 7.39 -1.05
C TRP A 224 -13.72 7.97 0.13
N GLY A 225 -13.06 8.22 1.23
CA GLY A 225 -13.55 8.56 2.55
C GLY A 225 -12.60 8.03 3.61
N ALA A 226 -12.92 8.23 4.87
CA ALA A 226 -12.16 7.67 5.99
C ALA A 226 -12.75 6.31 6.38
N ILE A 227 -12.07 5.22 6.04
CA ILE A 227 -12.48 3.88 6.49
C ILE A 227 -12.36 3.84 8.02
N TYR A 228 -13.46 3.52 8.70
CA TYR A 228 -13.47 3.31 10.14
C TYR A 228 -13.10 1.87 10.49
N ALA A 229 -13.76 0.89 9.86
CA ALA A 229 -13.51 -0.51 10.15
C ALA A 229 -13.80 -1.41 8.94
N TRP A 230 -13.15 -2.56 8.90
CA TRP A 230 -13.34 -3.65 7.97
C TRP A 230 -13.98 -4.85 8.66
N LYS A 231 -14.92 -5.53 8.01
CA LYS A 231 -15.36 -6.87 8.40
C LYS A 231 -14.66 -7.90 7.54
N LEU A 232 -13.81 -8.69 8.16
CA LEU A 232 -12.96 -9.66 7.50
C LEU A 232 -13.51 -11.07 7.63
N GLN A 233 -13.43 -11.87 6.57
CA GLN A 233 -13.57 -13.32 6.63
C GLN A 233 -12.26 -13.91 7.14
N LEU A 234 -12.30 -14.65 8.24
CA LEU A 234 -11.16 -15.41 8.72
C LEU A 234 -11.05 -16.75 7.96
N LEU A 235 -9.82 -17.15 7.70
CA LEU A 235 -9.46 -18.21 6.77
C LEU A 235 -8.92 -19.42 7.51
N PRO A 236 -9.30 -20.65 7.12
CA PRO A 236 -8.74 -21.85 7.74
C PRO A 236 -7.24 -21.97 7.43
N VAL A 237 -6.43 -22.16 8.46
CA VAL A 237 -5.00 -22.42 8.33
C VAL A 237 -4.63 -23.70 9.09
N PRO A 238 -3.63 -24.49 8.62
CA PRO A 238 -3.10 -25.60 9.40
C PRO A 238 -2.52 -25.11 10.73
N LYS A 239 -2.58 -25.97 11.78
CA LYS A 239 -1.94 -25.67 13.07
C LYS A 239 -0.43 -25.47 12.95
N GLN A 240 0.17 -26.19 12.00
CA GLN A 240 1.58 -26.05 11.67
C GLN A 240 1.73 -25.80 10.18
N VAL A 241 2.57 -24.83 9.86
CA VAL A 241 2.98 -24.49 8.49
C VAL A 241 4.50 -24.57 8.41
N THR A 242 5.03 -24.71 7.21
CA THR A 242 6.46 -24.72 6.96
C THR A 242 6.93 -23.39 6.43
N VAL A 243 7.97 -22.83 7.03
CA VAL A 243 8.63 -21.60 6.57
C VAL A 243 10.12 -21.82 6.40
N PHE A 244 10.71 -21.18 5.40
CA PHE A 244 12.15 -21.11 5.23
C PHE A 244 12.60 -19.77 4.68
N LYS A 245 13.84 -19.41 4.99
CA LYS A 245 14.56 -18.27 4.44
C LYS A 245 15.95 -18.77 4.03
N LEU A 246 16.13 -19.01 2.73
CA LEU A 246 17.33 -19.64 2.18
C LEU A 246 18.17 -18.64 1.39
N MET A 247 19.40 -18.41 1.83
CA MET A 247 20.37 -17.56 1.13
C MET A 247 21.17 -18.38 0.12
N LYS A 248 21.31 -17.85 -1.09
CA LYS A 248 22.20 -18.38 -2.14
C LYS A 248 23.10 -17.25 -2.63
N ASN A 249 24.41 -17.47 -2.64
CA ASN A 249 25.41 -16.55 -3.16
C ASN A 249 26.00 -17.09 -4.45
N PHE A 250 26.29 -16.18 -5.39
CA PHE A 250 26.76 -16.51 -6.73
C PHE A 250 27.95 -15.61 -7.09
N ASP A 251 29.08 -16.25 -7.36
CA ASP A 251 30.25 -15.58 -7.96
C ASP A 251 30.07 -15.43 -9.48
N ASN A 252 29.14 -16.19 -10.06
CA ASN A 252 28.90 -16.26 -11.49
C ASN A 252 27.46 -15.77 -11.83
N ILE A 253 27.40 -14.67 -12.57
CA ILE A 253 26.14 -14.05 -13.00
C ILE A 253 25.29 -14.97 -13.91
N GLU A 254 25.94 -15.84 -14.68
CA GLU A 254 25.27 -16.81 -15.57
C GLU A 254 24.46 -17.84 -14.77
N GLU A 255 25.04 -18.36 -13.68
CA GLU A 255 24.37 -19.31 -12.79
C GLU A 255 23.21 -18.66 -12.05
N ALA A 256 23.43 -17.47 -11.48
CA ALA A 256 22.37 -16.68 -10.84
C ALA A 256 21.22 -16.43 -11.82
N SER A 257 21.55 -16.03 -13.07
CA SER A 257 20.54 -15.75 -14.09
C SER A 257 19.70 -16.97 -14.43
N LYS A 258 20.31 -18.14 -14.58
CA LYS A 258 19.60 -19.40 -14.86
C LYS A 258 18.68 -19.79 -13.72
N MET A 259 19.10 -19.62 -12.47
CA MET A 259 18.28 -19.89 -11.29
C MET A 259 17.05 -18.97 -11.24
N LEU A 260 17.22 -17.66 -11.41
CA LEU A 260 16.11 -16.72 -11.40
C LEU A 260 15.19 -16.92 -12.62
N HIS A 261 15.75 -17.22 -13.79
CA HIS A 261 14.99 -17.55 -14.99
C HIS A 261 14.10 -18.77 -14.78
N LYS A 262 14.58 -19.81 -14.11
CA LYS A 262 13.78 -20.98 -13.76
C LYS A 262 12.73 -20.65 -12.72
N TRP A 263 13.09 -19.88 -11.67
CA TRP A 263 12.18 -19.49 -10.60
C TRP A 263 10.92 -18.81 -11.13
N GLN A 264 11.02 -17.89 -12.11
CA GLN A 264 9.88 -17.13 -12.62
C GLN A 264 8.81 -18.01 -13.30
N VAL A 265 9.17 -19.21 -13.72
CA VAL A 265 8.24 -20.19 -14.32
C VAL A 265 7.70 -21.14 -13.25
N VAL A 266 8.55 -21.55 -12.32
CA VAL A 266 8.19 -22.50 -11.27
C VAL A 266 7.30 -21.87 -10.21
N ALA A 267 7.68 -20.72 -9.65
CA ALA A 267 6.99 -20.13 -8.49
C ALA A 267 5.49 -19.87 -8.74
N PRO A 268 5.04 -19.32 -9.88
CA PRO A 268 3.61 -19.16 -10.15
C PRO A 268 2.88 -20.50 -10.41
N ALA A 269 3.58 -21.55 -10.78
CA ALA A 269 3.02 -22.86 -11.11
C ALA A 269 2.94 -23.84 -9.92
N LEU A 270 3.56 -23.51 -8.78
CA LEU A 270 3.44 -24.31 -7.56
C LEU A 270 1.98 -24.47 -7.13
N GLU A 271 1.70 -25.46 -6.30
CA GLU A 271 0.38 -25.64 -5.67
C GLU A 271 -0.05 -24.39 -4.86
N ASP A 272 -1.35 -24.22 -4.67
CA ASP A 272 -1.91 -23.04 -4.00
C ASP A 272 -1.38 -22.83 -2.57
N ASP A 273 -1.05 -23.94 -1.89
CA ASP A 273 -0.56 -23.95 -0.52
C ASP A 273 0.90 -23.47 -0.41
N PHE A 274 1.61 -23.30 -1.54
CA PHE A 274 3.00 -22.87 -1.55
C PHE A 274 3.19 -21.48 -2.13
N THR A 275 3.79 -20.59 -1.36
CA THR A 275 4.27 -19.29 -1.83
C THR A 275 5.80 -19.27 -1.75
N LEU A 276 6.44 -18.95 -2.87
CA LEU A 276 7.89 -18.82 -2.99
C LEU A 276 8.25 -17.47 -3.61
N SER A 277 8.78 -16.56 -2.79
CA SER A 277 9.31 -15.28 -3.21
C SER A 277 10.83 -15.28 -3.22
N VAL A 278 11.45 -14.34 -3.93
CA VAL A 278 12.90 -14.15 -3.92
C VAL A 278 13.26 -12.67 -3.88
N LEU A 279 14.20 -12.32 -3.01
CA LEU A 279 14.91 -11.04 -3.04
C LEU A 279 16.24 -11.27 -3.75
N ALA A 280 16.62 -10.36 -4.64
CA ALA A 280 17.88 -10.41 -5.39
C ALA A 280 18.64 -9.09 -5.27
N GLY A 281 19.90 -9.17 -4.94
CA GLY A 281 20.78 -8.00 -4.83
C GLY A 281 22.23 -8.39 -5.11
N ALA A 282 23.12 -7.43 -4.89
CA ALA A 282 24.56 -7.66 -4.98
C ALA A 282 25.28 -7.02 -3.79
N ASP A 283 26.42 -7.58 -3.44
CA ASP A 283 27.36 -7.03 -2.49
C ASP A 283 28.80 -7.14 -3.03
N THR A 284 29.78 -6.87 -2.20
CA THR A 284 31.22 -6.95 -2.57
C THR A 284 31.67 -8.38 -2.90
N ASN A 285 30.89 -9.40 -2.55
CA ASN A 285 31.19 -10.82 -2.77
C ASN A 285 30.47 -11.39 -4.00
N GLY A 286 29.57 -10.63 -4.65
CA GLY A 286 28.83 -11.08 -5.83
C GLY A 286 27.32 -10.86 -5.70
N ILE A 287 26.55 -11.71 -6.40
CA ILE A 287 25.09 -11.68 -6.40
C ILE A 287 24.58 -12.57 -5.28
N TRP A 288 23.59 -12.09 -4.55
CA TRP A 288 22.87 -12.88 -3.55
C TRP A 288 21.39 -12.99 -3.86
N PHE A 289 20.80 -14.14 -3.56
CA PHE A 289 19.36 -14.36 -3.53
C PHE A 289 18.95 -14.79 -2.13
N SER A 290 17.83 -14.23 -1.65
CA SER A 290 17.14 -14.69 -0.44
C SER A 290 15.78 -15.25 -0.85
N PHE A 291 15.63 -16.56 -0.86
CA PHE A 291 14.35 -17.23 -1.11
C PHE A 291 13.54 -17.30 0.17
N LEU A 292 12.29 -16.82 0.09
CA LEU A 292 11.32 -16.82 1.19
C LEU A 292 10.20 -17.78 0.82
N GLY A 293 10.07 -18.88 1.55
CA GLY A 293 9.05 -19.90 1.32
C GLY A 293 8.07 -19.98 2.48
N LEU A 294 6.78 -20.08 2.16
CA LEU A 294 5.71 -20.45 3.09
C LEU A 294 4.89 -21.56 2.44
N TYR A 295 4.82 -22.71 3.11
CA TYR A 295 3.98 -23.83 2.72
C TYR A 295 2.95 -24.10 3.82
N LEU A 296 1.67 -24.13 3.44
CA LEU A 296 0.56 -24.36 4.39
C LEU A 296 0.39 -25.86 4.65
N GLY A 297 1.41 -26.48 5.23
CA GLY A 297 1.48 -27.91 5.54
C GLY A 297 2.84 -28.32 6.08
N PRO A 298 3.07 -29.66 6.21
CA PRO A 298 4.30 -30.21 6.77
C PRO A 298 5.50 -30.04 5.84
N LYS A 299 6.70 -29.98 6.42
CA LYS A 299 7.95 -29.70 5.70
C LYS A 299 8.35 -30.77 4.69
N GLU A 300 7.99 -32.02 4.93
CA GLU A 300 8.24 -33.13 3.99
C GLU A 300 7.55 -32.88 2.63
N LEU A 301 6.33 -32.33 2.66
CA LEU A 301 5.61 -31.99 1.43
C LEU A 301 6.20 -30.74 0.75
N ALA A 302 6.61 -29.73 1.54
CA ALA A 302 7.28 -28.54 1.01
C ALA A 302 8.57 -28.94 0.26
N ILE A 303 9.40 -29.78 0.86
CA ILE A 303 10.65 -30.28 0.26
C ILE A 303 10.36 -31.13 -0.99
N SER A 304 9.41 -32.06 -0.89
CA SER A 304 9.00 -32.89 -2.03
C SER A 304 8.54 -32.05 -3.23
N SER A 305 7.78 -30.98 -2.98
CA SER A 305 7.34 -30.04 -4.01
C SER A 305 8.53 -29.31 -4.65
N VAL A 306 9.50 -28.85 -3.85
CA VAL A 306 10.71 -28.20 -4.35
C VAL A 306 11.56 -29.17 -5.14
N ASP A 307 11.82 -30.38 -4.64
CA ASP A 307 12.63 -31.39 -5.32
C ASP A 307 12.05 -31.76 -6.70
N GLN A 308 10.73 -31.80 -6.79
CA GLN A 308 10.04 -32.09 -8.03
C GLN A 308 10.08 -30.95 -9.05
N ASN A 309 9.90 -29.71 -8.61
CA ASN A 309 9.67 -28.56 -9.49
C ASN A 309 10.89 -27.64 -9.62
N PHE A 310 11.70 -27.55 -8.57
CA PHE A 310 12.86 -26.65 -8.49
C PHE A 310 14.05 -27.26 -7.74
N PRO A 311 14.56 -28.44 -8.15
CA PRO A 311 15.64 -29.15 -7.45
C PRO A 311 16.92 -28.32 -7.31
N GLU A 312 17.17 -27.34 -8.19
CA GLU A 312 18.33 -26.44 -8.10
C GLU A 312 18.31 -25.57 -6.84
N LEU A 313 17.15 -25.38 -6.21
CA LEU A 313 17.06 -24.69 -4.93
C LEU A 313 17.79 -25.48 -3.84
N ASN A 314 17.83 -26.82 -3.95
CA ASN A 314 18.47 -27.74 -3.01
C ASN A 314 18.04 -27.44 -1.57
N LEU A 315 16.71 -27.42 -1.36
CA LEU A 315 16.09 -27.19 -0.05
C LEU A 315 16.21 -28.48 0.78
N VAL A 316 16.76 -28.40 1.99
CA VAL A 316 16.92 -29.55 2.89
C VAL A 316 16.09 -29.38 4.18
N MET A 317 15.95 -30.47 4.94
CA MET A 317 15.13 -30.50 6.16
C MET A 317 15.54 -29.45 7.19
N GLU A 318 16.82 -29.15 7.27
CA GLU A 318 17.44 -28.22 8.20
C GLU A 318 17.13 -26.76 7.87
N ASP A 319 16.84 -26.45 6.61
CA ASP A 319 16.44 -25.11 6.15
C ASP A 319 14.99 -24.78 6.55
N CYS A 320 14.17 -25.82 6.74
CA CYS A 320 12.74 -25.71 6.98
C CYS A 320 12.41 -25.72 8.47
N LYS A 321 11.55 -24.79 8.87
CA LYS A 321 11.00 -24.71 10.23
C LYS A 321 9.49 -24.91 10.19
N GLU A 322 8.98 -25.80 11.06
CA GLU A 322 7.56 -25.95 11.29
C GLU A 322 7.14 -25.14 12.52
N MET A 323 6.11 -24.35 12.35
CA MET A 323 5.58 -23.48 13.40
C MET A 323 4.13 -23.11 13.09
N SER A 324 3.45 -22.39 14.00
CA SER A 324 2.14 -21.83 13.70
C SER A 324 2.22 -20.79 12.57
N TRP A 325 1.10 -20.54 11.87
CA TRP A 325 1.08 -19.55 10.79
C TRP A 325 1.50 -18.15 11.26
N VAL A 326 1.13 -17.74 12.48
CA VAL A 326 1.50 -16.43 13.02
C VAL A 326 2.99 -16.35 13.33
N GLU A 327 3.59 -17.40 13.91
CA GLU A 327 5.04 -17.48 14.12
C GLU A 327 5.80 -17.42 12.79
N SER A 328 5.25 -18.03 11.72
CA SER A 328 5.88 -17.97 10.40
C SER A 328 5.92 -16.54 9.83
N PHE A 329 4.91 -15.72 10.09
CA PHE A 329 4.91 -14.31 9.71
C PHE A 329 5.91 -13.49 10.53
N ALA A 330 5.99 -13.72 11.85
CA ALA A 330 7.04 -13.13 12.69
C ALA A 330 8.44 -13.50 12.19
N HIS A 331 8.65 -14.79 11.85
CA HIS A 331 9.93 -15.27 11.32
C HIS A 331 10.28 -14.62 9.97
N LEU A 332 9.32 -14.51 9.05
CA LEU A 332 9.53 -13.84 7.75
C LEU A 332 9.84 -12.35 7.93
N ALA A 333 9.19 -11.70 8.90
CA ALA A 333 9.46 -10.32 9.29
C ALA A 333 10.81 -10.13 10.01
N GLY A 334 11.52 -11.20 10.32
CA GLY A 334 12.82 -11.13 11.02
C GLY A 334 12.68 -10.84 12.52
N LEU A 335 11.52 -11.12 13.12
CA LEU A 335 11.24 -10.95 14.54
C LEU A 335 11.56 -12.23 15.32
N ASN A 336 11.83 -12.07 16.61
CA ASN A 336 12.19 -13.18 17.49
C ASN A 336 10.97 -13.83 18.16
N SER A 337 9.84 -13.10 18.23
CA SER A 337 8.60 -13.61 18.82
C SER A 337 7.36 -13.00 18.17
N VAL A 338 6.19 -13.63 18.42
CA VAL A 338 4.88 -13.14 17.97
C VAL A 338 4.52 -11.83 18.69
N GLU A 339 4.89 -11.69 19.95
CA GLU A 339 4.59 -10.50 20.77
C GLU A 339 5.23 -9.23 20.17
N GLU A 340 6.40 -9.35 19.52
CA GLU A 340 7.03 -8.23 18.84
C GLU A 340 6.17 -7.68 17.69
N MET A 341 5.28 -8.49 17.11
CA MET A 341 4.38 -8.06 16.03
C MET A 341 3.36 -7.00 16.52
N ASN A 342 3.03 -6.97 17.82
CA ASN A 342 2.17 -5.95 18.40
C ASN A 342 2.82 -4.58 18.53
N ASN A 343 4.15 -4.49 18.33
CA ASN A 343 4.84 -3.21 18.39
C ASN A 343 4.66 -2.45 17.06
N ARG A 344 3.61 -1.64 16.96
CA ARG A 344 3.33 -0.81 15.79
C ARG A 344 4.39 0.23 15.46
N PHE A 345 5.35 0.49 16.37
CA PHE A 345 6.43 1.46 16.24
C PHE A 345 7.76 0.85 15.80
N LEU A 346 7.77 -0.43 15.47
CA LEU A 346 8.94 -1.06 14.87
C LEU A 346 9.33 -0.33 13.59
N LYS A 347 10.61 -0.01 13.48
CA LYS A 347 11.21 0.48 12.24
C LYS A 347 12.03 -0.64 11.63
N TYR A 348 11.62 -1.09 10.47
CA TYR A 348 12.34 -2.13 9.72
C TYR A 348 13.58 -1.59 9.05
N ASP A 349 13.49 -0.35 8.60
CA ASP A 349 14.55 0.32 7.87
C ASP A 349 14.52 1.81 8.19
N ASP A 350 15.63 2.34 8.66
CA ASP A 350 15.78 3.77 9.00
C ASP A 350 16.33 4.56 7.81
N ARG A 351 16.25 3.98 6.59
CA ARG A 351 16.75 4.56 5.35
C ARG A 351 15.67 5.31 4.57
N ALA A 352 16.13 6.23 3.74
CA ALA A 352 15.35 6.76 2.64
C ALA A 352 15.32 5.73 1.51
N PHE A 353 14.23 5.66 0.76
CA PHE A 353 14.13 4.76 -0.38
C PHE A 353 13.24 5.31 -1.49
N LYS A 354 13.43 4.80 -2.70
CA LYS A 354 12.53 4.94 -3.84
C LYS A 354 12.30 3.56 -4.45
N THR A 355 11.08 3.32 -4.92
CA THR A 355 10.71 2.03 -5.53
C THR A 355 9.98 2.22 -6.84
N LYS A 356 9.95 1.16 -7.65
CA LYS A 356 9.09 0.99 -8.82
C LYS A 356 8.58 -0.45 -8.86
N VAL A 357 7.42 -0.66 -9.48
CA VAL A 357 6.81 -1.99 -9.55
C VAL A 357 6.34 -2.28 -10.97
N ASP A 358 6.49 -3.54 -11.37
CA ASP A 358 5.90 -4.14 -12.55
C ASP A 358 5.18 -5.45 -12.24
N PHE A 359 4.16 -5.76 -13.02
CA PHE A 359 3.62 -7.12 -13.10
C PHE A 359 4.05 -7.79 -14.39
N VAL A 360 4.63 -8.97 -14.26
CA VAL A 360 5.19 -9.75 -15.36
C VAL A 360 4.16 -10.79 -15.80
N LYS A 361 3.83 -10.81 -17.08
CA LYS A 361 2.87 -11.76 -17.68
C LYS A 361 3.53 -12.83 -18.54
N GLU A 362 4.68 -12.53 -19.11
CA GLU A 362 5.48 -13.48 -19.89
C GLU A 362 6.86 -13.60 -19.28
N PRO A 363 7.49 -14.78 -19.32
CA PRO A 363 8.82 -14.97 -18.75
C PRO A 363 9.84 -14.00 -19.37
N ILE A 364 10.55 -13.28 -18.50
CA ILE A 364 11.66 -12.41 -18.92
C ILE A 364 12.75 -13.28 -19.53
N PRO A 365 13.24 -12.99 -20.73
CA PRO A 365 14.33 -13.76 -21.34
C PRO A 365 15.59 -13.81 -20.48
N LEU A 366 16.37 -14.89 -20.59
CA LEU A 366 17.58 -15.08 -19.80
C LEU A 366 18.55 -13.88 -19.89
N GLU A 367 18.71 -13.30 -21.09
CA GLU A 367 19.55 -12.12 -21.31
C GLU A 367 19.00 -10.87 -20.59
N GLY A 368 17.68 -10.73 -20.50
CA GLY A 368 17.04 -9.65 -19.71
C GLY A 368 17.34 -9.78 -18.21
N ILE A 369 17.24 -11.00 -17.67
CA ILE A 369 17.60 -11.29 -16.27
C ILE A 369 19.10 -11.05 -16.03
N LYS A 370 19.95 -11.50 -16.93
CA LYS A 370 21.40 -11.31 -16.84
C LYS A 370 21.78 -9.80 -16.83
N GLY A 371 21.13 -9.02 -17.68
CA GLY A 371 21.31 -7.57 -17.68
C GLY A 371 20.81 -6.92 -16.37
N ALA A 372 19.66 -7.37 -15.85
CA ALA A 372 19.13 -6.89 -14.57
C ALA A 372 20.13 -7.17 -13.41
N LEU A 373 20.63 -8.40 -13.30
CA LEU A 373 21.61 -8.75 -12.28
C LEU A 373 22.93 -7.98 -12.47
N THR A 374 23.35 -7.73 -13.73
CA THR A 374 24.51 -6.87 -14.02
C THR A 374 24.30 -5.42 -13.54
N MET A 375 23.07 -4.90 -13.60
CA MET A 375 22.77 -3.57 -13.06
C MET A 375 22.84 -3.53 -11.55
N LEU A 376 22.40 -4.59 -10.86
CA LEU A 376 22.50 -4.71 -9.39
C LEU A 376 23.97 -4.70 -8.92
N THR A 377 24.91 -5.29 -9.67
CA THR A 377 26.33 -5.25 -9.29
C THR A 377 26.96 -3.85 -9.40
N LYS A 378 26.31 -2.91 -10.08
CA LYS A 378 26.79 -1.52 -10.24
C LYS A 378 26.29 -0.56 -9.16
N GLU A 379 25.21 -0.93 -8.44
CA GLU A 379 24.65 -0.15 -7.34
C GLU A 379 24.23 -1.08 -6.20
N LEU A 380 25.10 -1.21 -5.23
CA LEU A 380 24.94 -2.16 -4.11
C LEU A 380 23.83 -1.77 -3.11
N ARG A 381 23.26 -0.57 -3.23
CA ARG A 381 22.08 -0.12 -2.48
C ARG A 381 20.78 -0.55 -3.13
N GLY A 382 20.88 -1.04 -4.38
CA GLY A 382 19.75 -1.55 -5.16
C GLY A 382 19.49 -3.03 -4.88
N PHE A 383 18.23 -3.39 -4.84
CA PHE A 383 17.79 -4.80 -4.84
C PHE A 383 16.42 -4.93 -5.51
N MET A 384 16.04 -6.16 -5.81
CA MET A 384 14.74 -6.49 -6.38
C MET A 384 14.00 -7.46 -5.47
N ALA A 385 12.67 -7.34 -5.43
CA ALA A 385 11.80 -8.34 -4.85
C ALA A 385 10.91 -8.95 -5.94
N PHE A 386 10.82 -10.27 -5.96
CA PHE A 386 9.99 -11.02 -6.89
C PHE A 386 8.99 -11.85 -6.10
N ASN A 387 7.71 -11.61 -6.34
CA ASN A 387 6.62 -12.27 -5.64
C ASN A 387 5.80 -13.08 -6.64
N GLY A 388 5.91 -14.41 -6.58
CA GLY A 388 5.19 -15.33 -7.45
C GLY A 388 3.67 -15.17 -7.28
N GLN A 389 2.97 -14.98 -8.40
CA GLN A 389 1.51 -14.96 -8.47
C GLN A 389 0.98 -16.38 -8.76
N GLY A 390 -0.20 -16.54 -9.33
CA GLY A 390 -0.79 -17.85 -9.64
C GLY A 390 -1.77 -18.32 -8.54
N GLY A 391 -1.99 -19.60 -8.44
CA GLY A 391 -2.96 -20.15 -7.48
C GLY A 391 -4.35 -19.53 -7.63
N LEU A 392 -5.04 -19.25 -6.52
CA LEU A 392 -6.36 -18.61 -6.52
C LEU A 392 -6.32 -17.22 -7.16
N MET A 393 -5.20 -16.48 -7.05
CA MET A 393 -5.05 -15.17 -7.67
C MET A 393 -5.34 -15.18 -9.18
N SER A 394 -4.96 -16.25 -9.88
CA SER A 394 -5.19 -16.40 -11.32
C SER A 394 -6.62 -16.84 -11.69
N ARG A 395 -7.42 -17.28 -10.71
CA ARG A 395 -8.80 -17.75 -10.90
C ARG A 395 -9.86 -16.71 -10.53
N ILE A 396 -9.51 -15.70 -9.75
CA ILE A 396 -10.38 -14.56 -9.44
C ILE A 396 -10.46 -13.65 -10.67
N SER A 397 -11.68 -13.19 -11.01
CA SER A 397 -11.85 -12.25 -12.13
C SER A 397 -11.15 -10.91 -11.86
N SER A 398 -10.61 -10.29 -12.92
CA SER A 398 -9.91 -9.01 -12.85
C SER A 398 -10.79 -7.81 -12.47
N ASP A 399 -12.12 -7.98 -12.48
CA ASP A 399 -13.12 -6.98 -12.10
C ASP A 399 -13.81 -7.27 -10.75
N SER A 400 -13.46 -8.39 -10.08
CA SER A 400 -14.01 -8.74 -8.75
C SER A 400 -13.66 -7.70 -7.67
N THR A 401 -12.52 -7.08 -7.80
CA THR A 401 -12.05 -5.91 -7.04
C THR A 401 -11.36 -4.94 -8.00
N PRO A 402 -11.06 -3.70 -7.62
CA PRO A 402 -10.29 -2.78 -8.45
C PRO A 402 -8.91 -3.29 -8.86
N PHE A 403 -8.30 -4.21 -8.09
CA PHE A 403 -7.01 -4.82 -8.40
C PHE A 403 -7.13 -5.79 -9.59
N PRO A 404 -6.64 -5.44 -10.81
CA PRO A 404 -6.92 -6.21 -12.01
C PRO A 404 -5.86 -7.27 -12.34
N HIS A 405 -4.72 -7.28 -11.64
CA HIS A 405 -3.55 -8.10 -11.99
C HIS A 405 -3.74 -9.55 -11.54
N ARG A 406 -4.61 -10.29 -12.24
CA ARG A 406 -5.09 -11.64 -11.91
C ARG A 406 -4.57 -12.68 -12.91
N LYS A 407 -5.46 -13.20 -13.75
CA LYS A 407 -5.16 -14.24 -14.74
C LYS A 407 -3.99 -13.85 -15.64
N GLY A 408 -3.04 -14.78 -15.82
CA GLY A 408 -1.88 -14.61 -16.68
C GLY A 408 -0.74 -13.80 -16.06
N THR A 409 -0.89 -13.30 -14.83
CA THR A 409 0.22 -12.67 -14.11
C THR A 409 1.10 -13.75 -13.48
N LEU A 410 2.39 -13.76 -13.83
CA LEU A 410 3.39 -14.68 -13.28
C LEU A 410 3.92 -14.19 -11.94
N MET A 411 4.25 -12.92 -11.85
CA MET A 411 4.84 -12.34 -10.65
C MET A 411 4.64 -10.82 -10.58
N MET A 412 4.69 -10.29 -9.36
CA MET A 412 4.94 -8.88 -9.07
C MET A 412 6.45 -8.73 -8.85
N MET A 413 7.04 -7.74 -9.50
CA MET A 413 8.46 -7.44 -9.44
C MET A 413 8.65 -6.00 -8.95
N GLU A 414 9.40 -5.83 -7.88
CA GLU A 414 9.68 -4.54 -7.28
C GLU A 414 11.18 -4.22 -7.39
N TYR A 415 11.48 -3.00 -7.78
CA TYR A 415 12.82 -2.42 -7.83
C TYR A 415 12.96 -1.46 -6.67
N ILE A 416 14.00 -1.59 -5.89
CA ILE A 416 14.20 -0.80 -4.68
C ILE A 416 15.62 -0.25 -4.69
N VAL A 417 15.76 1.03 -4.35
CA VAL A 417 17.04 1.62 -3.94
C VAL A 417 16.84 2.31 -2.60
N ALA A 418 17.69 2.00 -1.62
CA ALA A 418 17.60 2.54 -0.27
C ALA A 418 18.96 3.06 0.18
N TRP A 419 18.99 4.23 0.85
CA TRP A 419 20.24 4.90 1.24
C TRP A 419 20.12 5.53 2.63
N ASP A 420 21.25 5.64 3.30
CA ASP A 420 21.35 6.24 4.62
C ASP A 420 21.28 7.79 4.55
N ARG A 421 20.98 8.40 5.69
CA ARG A 421 20.77 9.86 5.77
C ARG A 421 22.02 10.68 5.36
N ASP A 422 23.21 10.21 5.66
CA ASP A 422 24.48 10.85 5.30
C ASP A 422 24.78 10.80 3.79
N GLU A 423 24.06 9.93 3.06
CA GLU A 423 24.13 9.81 1.61
C GLU A 423 23.07 10.62 0.84
N ASP A 424 22.21 11.39 1.54
CA ASP A 424 21.14 12.19 0.92
C ASP A 424 21.62 13.10 -0.23
N ALA A 425 22.87 13.57 -0.18
CA ALA A 425 23.47 14.38 -1.26
C ALA A 425 23.57 13.62 -2.59
N LYS A 426 23.59 12.29 -2.57
CA LYS A 426 23.65 11.40 -3.73
C LYS A 426 22.29 10.83 -4.12
N SER A 427 21.22 11.21 -3.42
CA SER A 427 19.89 10.66 -3.65
C SER A 427 19.43 10.72 -5.12
N TYR A 428 19.81 11.79 -5.84
CA TYR A 428 19.47 11.93 -7.25
C TYR A 428 20.21 10.91 -8.14
N GLU A 429 21.43 10.48 -7.78
CA GLU A 429 22.19 9.45 -8.49
C GLU A 429 21.53 8.09 -8.30
N PHE A 430 21.12 7.75 -7.06
CA PHE A 430 20.42 6.51 -6.73
C PHE A 430 19.06 6.42 -7.44
N ILE A 431 18.29 7.49 -7.41
CA ILE A 431 17.00 7.56 -8.12
C ILE A 431 17.22 7.48 -9.65
N GLY A 432 18.25 8.16 -10.16
CA GLY A 432 18.63 8.08 -11.59
C GLY A 432 19.01 6.65 -12.02
N TRP A 433 19.74 5.92 -11.18
CA TRP A 433 20.05 4.51 -11.40
C TRP A 433 18.76 3.67 -11.43
N LEU A 434 17.85 3.86 -10.46
CA LEU A 434 16.57 3.16 -10.41
C LEU A 434 15.74 3.41 -11.67
N HIS A 435 15.68 4.65 -12.16
CA HIS A 435 15.00 4.99 -13.40
C HIS A 435 15.64 4.30 -14.62
N GLY A 436 16.98 4.29 -14.70
CA GLY A 436 17.71 3.56 -15.74
C GLY A 436 17.42 2.06 -15.70
N PHE A 437 17.36 1.48 -14.51
CA PHE A 437 17.03 0.07 -14.32
C PHE A 437 15.58 -0.24 -14.74
N TYR A 438 14.63 0.56 -14.27
CA TYR A 438 13.24 0.44 -14.65
C TYR A 438 13.05 0.54 -16.17
N ASN A 439 13.71 1.50 -16.81
CA ASN A 439 13.65 1.66 -18.27
C ASN A 439 14.28 0.47 -19.02
N TYR A 440 15.40 -0.06 -18.54
CA TYR A 440 16.00 -1.27 -19.10
C TYR A 440 15.02 -2.44 -19.10
N MET A 441 14.36 -2.70 -17.94
CA MET A 441 13.41 -3.79 -17.81
C MET A 441 12.17 -3.61 -18.67
N GLY A 442 11.78 -2.36 -19.00
CA GLY A 442 10.66 -2.06 -19.87
C GLY A 442 10.73 -2.69 -21.26
N GLN A 443 11.92 -3.08 -21.72
CA GLN A 443 12.10 -3.76 -23.03
C GLN A 443 11.56 -5.21 -23.04
N PHE A 444 11.35 -5.79 -21.85
CA PHE A 444 10.95 -7.19 -21.66
C PHE A 444 9.55 -7.34 -21.08
N LEU A 445 8.83 -6.23 -20.92
CA LEU A 445 7.54 -6.19 -20.25
C LEU A 445 6.45 -5.65 -21.17
N PRO A 446 5.16 -6.00 -20.94
CA PRO A 446 4.06 -5.36 -21.66
C PRO A 446 4.14 -3.83 -21.53
N SER A 447 3.98 -3.13 -22.64
CA SER A 447 4.20 -1.68 -22.69
C SER A 447 2.91 -0.84 -22.82
N ASP A 448 1.75 -1.46 -23.00
CA ASP A 448 0.49 -0.74 -23.24
C ASP A 448 -0.67 -1.32 -22.42
N PRO A 449 -0.89 -0.78 -21.23
CA PRO A 449 0.02 0.05 -20.45
C PRO A 449 1.07 -0.80 -19.70
N ARG A 450 2.22 -0.20 -19.34
CA ARG A 450 3.13 -0.78 -18.36
C ARG A 450 2.45 -0.74 -16.99
N ILE A 451 2.30 -1.87 -16.33
CA ILE A 451 1.40 -2.11 -15.21
C ILE A 451 2.09 -1.82 -13.87
N ALA A 452 1.38 -1.21 -12.93
CA ALA A 452 1.89 -0.86 -11.60
C ALA A 452 0.92 -1.29 -10.48
N TYR A 453 1.34 -1.16 -9.21
CA TYR A 453 0.55 -1.52 -8.03
C TYR A 453 0.22 -0.29 -7.17
N VAL A 454 -1.07 -0.07 -6.90
CA VAL A 454 -1.52 1.14 -6.18
C VAL A 454 -1.04 1.22 -4.72
N ASN A 455 -0.76 0.10 -4.05
CA ASN A 455 -0.13 0.13 -2.71
C ASN A 455 1.36 0.52 -2.75
N HIS A 456 1.99 0.38 -3.90
CA HIS A 456 3.37 0.84 -4.17
C HIS A 456 3.31 2.07 -5.07
N VAL A 457 2.58 3.11 -4.62
CA VAL A 457 2.39 4.36 -5.38
C VAL A 457 3.72 4.89 -5.91
N ASP A 458 3.73 5.29 -7.18
CA ASP A 458 4.88 5.89 -7.87
C ASP A 458 4.47 7.20 -8.55
N LEU A 459 4.82 8.34 -7.95
CA LEU A 459 4.49 9.67 -8.49
C LEU A 459 5.19 9.99 -9.82
N ASP A 460 6.18 9.20 -10.24
CA ASP A 460 6.80 9.37 -11.56
C ASP A 460 5.87 8.92 -12.71
N LEU A 461 4.81 8.16 -12.41
CA LEU A 461 3.79 7.77 -13.40
C LEU A 461 2.88 8.93 -13.82
N GLY A 462 2.93 10.05 -13.11
CA GLY A 462 2.12 11.24 -13.31
C GLY A 462 1.44 11.69 -12.01
N ARG A 463 0.98 12.93 -11.98
CA ARG A 463 0.27 13.52 -10.85
C ARG A 463 -0.62 14.67 -11.26
N LEU A 464 -1.70 14.92 -10.51
CA LEU A 464 -2.52 16.12 -10.61
C LEU A 464 -2.04 17.16 -9.58
N ASP A 465 -2.01 18.40 -10.02
CA ASP A 465 -1.90 19.58 -9.16
C ASP A 465 -3.31 20.11 -8.89
N TRP A 466 -3.89 19.73 -7.76
CA TRP A 466 -5.24 20.15 -7.37
C TRP A 466 -5.35 21.64 -7.00
N THR A 467 -4.24 22.38 -6.96
CA THR A 467 -4.25 23.83 -6.76
C THR A 467 -4.56 24.59 -8.05
N ASN A 468 -4.43 23.94 -9.20
CA ASN A 468 -4.65 24.54 -10.51
C ASN A 468 -6.08 24.30 -10.99
N SER A 469 -6.92 25.34 -10.93
CA SER A 469 -8.34 25.30 -11.32
C SER A 469 -8.58 24.95 -12.80
N THR A 470 -7.61 25.16 -13.68
CA THR A 470 -7.74 24.82 -15.11
C THR A 470 -7.60 23.32 -15.38
N ILE A 471 -7.08 22.56 -14.44
CA ILE A 471 -6.92 21.09 -14.54
C ILE A 471 -8.25 20.38 -14.26
N ALA A 472 -9.16 20.97 -13.51
CA ALA A 472 -10.40 20.31 -13.07
C ALA A 472 -11.25 19.76 -14.24
N SER A 473 -11.32 20.49 -15.36
CA SER A 473 -12.09 20.06 -16.55
C SER A 473 -11.48 18.86 -17.31
N ASN A 474 -10.20 18.56 -17.12
CA ASN A 474 -9.50 17.46 -17.78
C ASN A 474 -8.87 16.45 -16.80
N ALA A 475 -9.26 16.52 -15.52
CA ALA A 475 -8.65 15.73 -14.46
C ALA A 475 -8.75 14.22 -14.70
N ILE A 476 -9.88 13.74 -15.26
CA ILE A 476 -10.10 12.32 -15.57
C ILE A 476 -9.09 11.82 -16.59
N GLU A 477 -8.88 12.55 -17.70
CA GLU A 477 -7.94 12.15 -18.75
C GLU A 477 -6.49 12.24 -18.28
N ILE A 478 -6.14 13.25 -17.48
CA ILE A 478 -4.80 13.32 -16.87
C ILE A 478 -4.59 12.14 -15.91
N ALA A 479 -5.58 11.85 -15.06
CA ALA A 479 -5.50 10.75 -14.10
C ALA A 479 -5.49 9.37 -14.76
N ARG A 480 -6.02 9.23 -15.99
CA ARG A 480 -5.96 8.01 -16.79
C ARG A 480 -4.53 7.53 -17.00
N THR A 481 -3.55 8.43 -17.09
CA THR A 481 -2.14 8.10 -17.34
C THR A 481 -1.52 7.16 -16.28
N TRP A 482 -1.94 7.27 -15.02
CA TRP A 482 -1.56 6.33 -13.97
C TRP A 482 -2.71 5.40 -13.58
N GLY A 483 -3.95 5.86 -13.71
CA GLY A 483 -5.13 5.09 -13.34
C GLY A 483 -5.22 3.78 -14.12
N GLU A 484 -5.01 3.79 -15.42
CA GLU A 484 -4.98 2.58 -16.24
C GLU A 484 -3.77 1.68 -15.93
N LYS A 485 -2.63 2.24 -15.48
CA LYS A 485 -1.50 1.42 -15.05
C LYS A 485 -1.80 0.65 -13.76
N TYR A 486 -2.55 1.25 -12.83
CA TYR A 486 -2.97 0.61 -11.60
C TYR A 486 -4.19 -0.30 -11.78
N PHE A 487 -5.17 0.11 -12.58
CA PHE A 487 -6.51 -0.45 -12.57
C PHE A 487 -6.98 -1.02 -13.91
N LEU A 488 -6.22 -0.85 -14.99
CA LEU A 488 -6.59 -1.28 -16.34
C LEU A 488 -8.03 -0.84 -16.71
N SER A 489 -8.85 -1.75 -17.22
CA SER A 489 -10.27 -1.50 -17.57
C SER A 489 -11.17 -1.13 -16.38
N ASN A 490 -10.70 -1.31 -15.14
CA ASN A 490 -11.45 -0.95 -13.93
C ASN A 490 -11.45 0.56 -13.65
N TYR A 491 -10.61 1.34 -14.34
CA TYR A 491 -10.46 2.79 -14.14
C TYR A 491 -11.79 3.54 -14.24
N GLU A 492 -12.58 3.29 -15.27
CA GLU A 492 -13.86 3.97 -15.51
C GLU A 492 -14.88 3.71 -14.39
N ARG A 493 -14.92 2.48 -13.87
CA ARG A 493 -15.78 2.14 -12.74
C ARG A 493 -15.36 2.87 -11.46
N LEU A 494 -14.06 3.07 -11.27
CA LEU A 494 -13.53 3.85 -10.14
C LEU A 494 -13.91 5.32 -10.24
N VAL A 495 -13.86 5.94 -11.43
CA VAL A 495 -14.33 7.33 -11.63
C VAL A 495 -15.81 7.47 -11.26
N ARG A 496 -16.67 6.52 -11.67
CA ARG A 496 -18.08 6.50 -11.30
C ARG A 496 -18.26 6.34 -9.78
N ALA A 497 -17.58 5.38 -9.15
CA ALA A 497 -17.65 5.17 -7.71
C ALA A 497 -17.19 6.41 -6.92
N LYS A 498 -16.12 7.08 -7.36
CA LYS A 498 -15.64 8.34 -6.77
C LYS A 498 -16.71 9.43 -6.83
N THR A 499 -17.38 9.56 -7.97
CA THR A 499 -18.46 10.53 -8.15
C THR A 499 -19.65 10.27 -7.23
N LEU A 500 -19.94 9.00 -6.91
CA LEU A 500 -21.01 8.64 -5.99
C LEU A 500 -20.70 9.00 -4.54
N ILE A 501 -19.48 8.74 -4.07
CA ILE A 501 -19.14 8.86 -2.65
C ILE A 501 -18.52 10.23 -2.29
N ASP A 502 -17.75 10.83 -3.21
CA ASP A 502 -17.05 12.10 -2.95
C ASP A 502 -17.06 13.00 -4.19
N PRO A 503 -18.25 13.47 -4.62
CA PRO A 503 -18.41 14.30 -5.83
C PRO A 503 -17.68 15.65 -5.75
N LYS A 504 -17.33 16.12 -4.54
CA LYS A 504 -16.57 17.34 -4.31
C LYS A 504 -15.07 17.13 -4.19
N ASN A 505 -14.61 15.88 -4.33
CA ASN A 505 -13.21 15.50 -4.25
C ASN A 505 -12.50 15.96 -2.97
N VAL A 506 -13.17 15.83 -1.82
CA VAL A 506 -12.64 16.20 -0.49
C VAL A 506 -11.45 15.33 -0.12
N PHE A 507 -11.54 14.02 -0.43
CA PHE A 507 -10.46 13.07 -0.22
C PHE A 507 -9.65 12.89 -1.50
N HIS A 508 -8.54 13.60 -1.59
CA HIS A 508 -7.68 13.55 -2.78
C HIS A 508 -6.19 13.58 -2.41
N HIS A 509 -5.39 13.08 -3.31
CA HIS A 509 -3.94 13.22 -3.35
C HIS A 509 -3.47 13.31 -4.80
N PRO A 510 -2.17 13.56 -5.10
CA PRO A 510 -1.71 13.78 -6.47
C PRO A 510 -2.05 12.68 -7.48
N GLN A 511 -2.25 11.43 -7.05
CA GLN A 511 -2.65 10.31 -7.92
C GLN A 511 -4.02 9.71 -7.57
N SER A 512 -4.89 10.44 -6.89
CA SER A 512 -6.27 9.97 -6.67
C SER A 512 -7.06 9.91 -7.98
N ILE A 513 -8.10 9.06 -7.98
CA ILE A 513 -9.08 9.02 -9.06
C ILE A 513 -10.03 10.22 -8.87
N PRO A 514 -10.18 11.12 -9.87
CA PRO A 514 -11.09 12.25 -9.78
C PRO A 514 -12.55 11.83 -9.95
N PRO A 515 -13.51 12.59 -9.38
CA PRO A 515 -14.92 12.46 -9.73
C PRO A 515 -15.21 13.07 -11.11
N MET A 516 -16.34 12.73 -11.69
CA MET A 516 -16.85 13.42 -12.89
C MET A 516 -17.17 14.88 -12.60
N PRO A 517 -17.01 15.79 -13.58
CA PRO A 517 -17.48 17.16 -13.46
C PRO A 517 -18.97 17.22 -13.16
N GLN A 518 -19.40 18.16 -12.30
CA GLN A 518 -20.81 18.28 -11.91
C GLN A 518 -21.73 18.62 -13.09
N ASP A 519 -21.22 19.29 -14.12
CA ASP A 519 -21.97 19.67 -15.33
C ASP A 519 -22.33 18.47 -16.22
N ASP A 520 -21.65 17.34 -16.06
CA ASP A 520 -21.91 16.09 -16.79
C ASP A 520 -22.96 15.20 -16.10
N LEU A 521 -23.43 15.59 -14.92
CA LEU A 521 -24.48 14.88 -14.16
C LEU A 521 -25.86 15.37 -14.58
N ARG A 522 -26.74 14.49 -15.05
CA ARG A 522 -28.18 14.82 -15.24
C ARG A 522 -28.86 14.97 -13.87
N PRO A 523 -29.94 15.80 -13.77
CA PRO A 523 -30.68 15.98 -12.52
C PRO A 523 -31.23 14.69 -11.89
N ASN A 524 -31.29 13.59 -12.63
CA ASN A 524 -31.83 12.29 -12.21
C ASN A 524 -30.72 11.26 -11.89
N GLY A 525 -29.44 11.65 -11.81
CA GLY A 525 -28.33 10.73 -11.55
C GLY A 525 -28.03 9.75 -12.70
N ILE A 526 -28.64 9.93 -13.88
CA ILE A 526 -28.44 9.09 -15.08
C ILE A 526 -27.40 9.80 -15.98
N TRP A 527 -26.42 9.01 -16.43
CA TRP A 527 -25.24 9.50 -17.19
C TRP A 527 -25.59 9.98 -18.61
N ARG A 528 -24.91 11.01 -19.10
CA ARG A 528 -24.95 11.43 -20.52
C ARG A 528 -24.20 10.47 -21.47
N THR A 529 -23.58 9.43 -20.98
CA THR A 529 -22.58 8.62 -21.68
C THR A 529 -23.13 7.43 -22.46
N GLU A 530 -24.45 7.29 -22.68
CA GLU A 530 -24.95 6.28 -23.64
C GLU A 530 -24.67 6.62 -25.11
N GLU A 531 -24.20 7.85 -25.42
CA GLU A 531 -23.91 8.25 -26.81
C GLU A 531 -22.44 8.14 -27.23
N MET A 532 -21.50 7.79 -26.31
CA MET A 532 -20.07 7.71 -26.66
C MET A 532 -19.56 6.29 -26.96
N PHE A 533 -20.41 5.27 -26.89
CA PHE A 533 -20.03 3.87 -27.14
C PHE A 533 -20.55 3.27 -28.45
N PHE A 534 -21.05 4.10 -29.41
CA PHE A 534 -21.47 3.64 -30.74
C PHE A 534 -20.75 4.40 -31.87
N LEU A 535 -19.45 4.53 -31.81
CA LEU A 535 -18.64 4.79 -32.99
C LEU A 535 -17.34 3.98 -32.88
N GLU A 536 -17.42 2.76 -33.46
CA GLU A 536 -16.40 1.79 -33.87
C GLU A 536 -15.34 1.38 -32.86
#